data_3a497ec153e0f9fc7f49dda294a40777
#
_entry.id   3a497ec153e0f9fc7f49dda294a40777
#
_cell.length_a   1.000
_cell.length_b   1.000
_cell.length_c   1.000
_cell.angle_alpha   90.00
_cell.angle_beta   90.00
_cell.angle_gamma   90.00
#
_symmetry.space_group_name_H-M   'P 1'
#
loop_
_entity.id
_entity.type
_entity.pdbx_description
1 polymer ?
#
loop_
_entity_poly.entity_id
_entity_poly.type
_entity_poly.pdbx_seq_one_letter_code
_entity_poly.pdbx_strand_id
1 'polypeptide(L)'
;RNAAEAAQVVAAARAQGVLAMEAMWTRFLPQTDVIGQLLADGVLGEVTTVLADHGQSFEPDPQGRLFNPALAGGALLDLGIYPISFASFVLGAPDTVVATGSITDTGVDAQVSLTLATGSAQACLNTTLLARTPTRASISGSAGYLELSGPFYGPARLSLDTTAGRVVRDPDPITGHHGLCFEAAHLAQLVADGATESPLLPLDETVRILATIDEIRRQLGVVYPGE
;
A
#
# COMPACT_ATOMS: atom_id res chain seq x y z
N ARG A 1 -13.71 6.08 0.82
CA ARG A 1 -13.56 5.74 -0.61
C ARG A 1 -12.55 6.65 -1.30
N ASN A 2 -12.46 7.92 -0.86
CA ASN A 2 -11.62 8.96 -1.42
C ASN A 2 -10.98 9.81 -0.31
N ALA A 3 -10.04 10.69 -0.69
CA ALA A 3 -9.32 11.55 0.25
C ALA A 3 -10.25 12.50 1.02
N ALA A 4 -11.30 13.01 0.39
CA ALA A 4 -12.23 13.93 1.05
C ALA A 4 -13.02 13.24 2.17
N GLU A 5 -13.50 12.01 1.95
CA GLU A 5 -14.17 11.21 2.98
C GLU A 5 -13.21 10.83 4.12
N ALA A 6 -11.98 10.42 3.79
CA ALA A 6 -10.97 10.13 4.79
C ALA A 6 -10.63 11.36 5.64
N ALA A 7 -10.47 12.53 5.03
CA ALA A 7 -10.21 13.78 5.74
C ALA A 7 -11.35 14.15 6.72
N GLN A 8 -12.61 13.86 6.37
CA GLN A 8 -13.75 14.05 7.28
C GLN A 8 -13.66 13.10 8.50
N VAL A 9 -13.32 11.83 8.28
CA VAL A 9 -13.13 10.86 9.38
C VAL A 9 -11.99 11.29 10.29
N VAL A 10 -10.85 11.69 9.71
CA VAL A 10 -9.68 12.18 10.45
C VAL A 10 -10.03 13.42 11.28
N ALA A 11 -10.71 14.39 10.67
CA ALA A 11 -11.14 15.60 11.35
C ALA A 11 -12.09 15.29 12.52
N ALA A 12 -13.04 14.38 12.33
CA ALA A 12 -13.96 13.96 13.38
C ALA A 12 -13.24 13.27 14.55
N ALA A 13 -12.31 12.36 14.26
CA ALA A 13 -11.52 11.67 15.28
C ALA A 13 -10.67 12.65 16.10
N ARG A 14 -9.96 13.56 15.43
CA ARG A 14 -9.14 14.60 16.09
C ARG A 14 -9.98 15.56 16.93
N ALA A 15 -11.15 15.98 16.42
CA ALA A 15 -12.05 16.86 17.16
C ALA A 15 -12.62 16.23 18.44
N GLN A 16 -12.78 14.91 18.46
CA GLN A 16 -13.24 14.15 19.63
C GLN A 16 -12.11 13.66 20.51
N GLY A 17 -10.84 13.79 20.09
CA GLY A 17 -9.69 13.29 20.82
C GLY A 17 -9.69 11.77 20.97
N VAL A 18 -10.28 11.04 20.02
CA VAL A 18 -10.34 9.57 20.04
C VAL A 18 -9.25 8.96 19.16
N LEU A 19 -8.79 7.76 19.52
CA LEU A 19 -7.86 7.00 18.70
C LEU A 19 -8.53 6.61 17.37
N ALA A 20 -7.85 6.93 16.27
CA ALA A 20 -8.15 6.41 14.94
C ALA A 20 -6.87 5.86 14.30
N MET A 21 -6.97 4.75 13.62
CA MET A 21 -5.87 4.08 12.94
C MET A 21 -6.36 3.46 11.63
N GLU A 22 -5.62 3.66 10.56
CA GLU A 22 -5.83 2.94 9.31
C GLU A 22 -5.40 1.48 9.48
N ALA A 23 -6.28 0.54 9.11
CA ALA A 23 -6.03 -0.90 9.23
C ALA A 23 -5.22 -1.45 8.04
N MET A 24 -4.18 -0.76 7.63
CA MET A 24 -3.22 -1.23 6.62
C MET A 24 -2.17 -2.13 7.28
N TRP A 25 -2.54 -3.35 7.58
CA TRP A 25 -1.77 -4.31 8.38
C TRP A 25 -0.33 -4.54 7.93
N THR A 26 -0.03 -4.38 6.64
CA THR A 26 1.33 -4.44 6.08
C THR A 26 2.29 -3.47 6.78
N ARG A 27 1.79 -2.31 7.21
CA ARG A 27 2.59 -1.25 7.86
C ARG A 27 3.04 -1.64 9.28
N PHE A 28 2.39 -2.61 9.89
CA PHE A 28 2.63 -3.05 11.27
C PHE A 28 3.41 -4.38 11.34
N LEU A 29 3.77 -4.96 10.20
CA LEU A 29 4.55 -6.19 10.15
C LEU A 29 6.00 -5.95 10.60
N PRO A 30 6.63 -6.89 11.32
CA PRO A 30 8.03 -6.76 11.74
C PRO A 30 9.00 -6.54 10.57
N GLN A 31 8.71 -7.09 9.41
CA GLN A 31 9.51 -6.87 8.19
C GLN A 31 9.45 -5.41 7.72
N THR A 32 8.33 -4.72 7.91
CA THR A 32 8.20 -3.30 7.54
C THR A 32 9.05 -2.42 8.44
N ASP A 33 9.12 -2.73 9.74
CA ASP A 33 10.04 -2.05 10.66
C ASP A 33 11.50 -2.24 10.24
N VAL A 34 11.91 -3.48 9.90
CA VAL A 34 13.26 -3.78 9.38
C VAL A 34 13.55 -2.97 8.11
N ILE A 35 12.60 -2.91 7.17
CA ILE A 35 12.76 -2.11 5.94
C ILE A 35 12.96 -0.63 6.28
N GLY A 36 12.13 -0.08 7.19
CA GLY A 36 12.24 1.31 7.63
C GLY A 36 13.62 1.63 8.23
N GLN A 37 14.16 0.73 9.04
CA GLN A 37 15.50 0.87 9.61
C GLN A 37 16.59 0.82 8.54
N LEU A 38 16.52 -0.14 7.60
CA LEU A 38 17.49 -0.25 6.49
C LEU A 38 17.49 1.01 5.59
N LEU A 39 16.32 1.59 5.36
CA LEU A 39 16.19 2.85 4.63
C LEU A 39 16.77 4.03 5.42
N ALA A 40 16.47 4.13 6.71
CA ALA A 40 16.98 5.19 7.58
C ALA A 40 18.51 5.13 7.75
N ASP A 41 19.08 3.91 7.80
CA ASP A 41 20.53 3.68 7.89
C ASP A 41 21.25 3.87 6.53
N GLY A 42 20.51 4.14 5.44
CA GLY A 42 21.05 4.36 4.11
C GLY A 42 21.71 3.13 3.48
N VAL A 43 21.33 1.91 3.89
CA VAL A 43 21.96 0.65 3.44
C VAL A 43 21.83 0.46 1.93
N LEU A 44 20.75 0.97 1.32
CA LEU A 44 20.53 0.89 -0.13
C LEU A 44 21.18 2.06 -0.89
N GLY A 45 21.79 3.03 -0.20
CA GLY A 45 22.22 4.29 -0.80
C GLY A 45 21.04 5.17 -1.20
N GLU A 46 21.19 5.92 -2.30
CA GLU A 46 20.07 6.71 -2.87
C GLU A 46 19.06 5.77 -3.52
N VAL A 47 17.82 5.73 -2.97
CA VAL A 47 16.73 4.91 -3.53
C VAL A 47 16.23 5.58 -4.81
N THR A 48 16.17 4.82 -5.89
CA THR A 48 15.73 5.31 -7.20
C THR A 48 14.52 4.58 -7.77
N THR A 49 14.31 3.33 -7.36
CA THR A 49 13.27 2.50 -7.98
C THR A 49 12.53 1.64 -6.97
N VAL A 50 11.20 1.66 -7.04
CA VAL A 50 10.32 0.75 -6.32
C VAL A 50 9.47 -0.02 -7.33
N LEU A 51 9.40 -1.34 -7.20
CA LEU A 51 8.52 -2.18 -7.99
C LEU A 51 7.59 -2.92 -7.06
N ALA A 52 6.29 -2.96 -7.37
CA ALA A 52 5.35 -3.82 -6.64
C ALA A 52 4.14 -4.18 -7.49
N ASP A 53 3.62 -5.37 -7.26
CA ASP A 53 2.44 -5.86 -7.95
C ASP A 53 1.46 -6.52 -6.97
N HIS A 54 0.16 -6.41 -7.24
CA HIS A 54 -0.85 -7.18 -6.55
C HIS A 54 -2.00 -7.53 -7.48
N GLY A 55 -2.04 -8.77 -7.93
CA GLY A 55 -3.09 -9.28 -8.82
C GLY A 55 -3.69 -10.60 -8.31
N GLN A 56 -5.00 -10.67 -8.38
CA GLN A 56 -5.77 -11.88 -8.12
C GLN A 56 -6.81 -12.05 -9.22
N SER A 57 -7.13 -13.29 -9.56
CA SER A 57 -8.18 -13.59 -10.55
C SER A 57 -9.49 -13.84 -9.83
N PHE A 58 -10.49 -13.03 -10.16
CA PHE A 58 -11.85 -13.15 -9.64
C PHE A 58 -12.85 -13.37 -10.77
N GLU A 59 -13.83 -14.22 -10.53
CA GLU A 59 -14.97 -14.33 -11.43
C GLU A 59 -15.80 -13.04 -11.36
N PRO A 60 -16.18 -12.47 -12.52
CA PRO A 60 -17.00 -11.26 -12.55
C PRO A 60 -18.38 -11.49 -11.91
N ASP A 61 -18.67 -10.73 -10.87
CA ASP A 61 -19.98 -10.67 -10.21
C ASP A 61 -20.42 -9.21 -10.04
N PRO A 62 -21.30 -8.69 -10.89
CA PRO A 62 -21.75 -7.29 -10.83
C PRO A 62 -22.43 -6.89 -9.51
N GLN A 63 -22.90 -7.85 -8.71
CA GLN A 63 -23.47 -7.61 -7.39
C GLN A 63 -22.44 -7.77 -6.27
N GLY A 64 -21.32 -8.41 -6.57
CA GLY A 64 -20.23 -8.66 -5.64
C GLY A 64 -19.42 -7.39 -5.36
N ARG A 65 -18.85 -7.31 -4.17
CA ARG A 65 -18.10 -6.14 -3.67
C ARG A 65 -17.06 -5.61 -4.66
N LEU A 66 -16.32 -6.49 -5.34
CA LEU A 66 -15.20 -6.10 -6.20
C LEU A 66 -15.65 -5.50 -7.55
N PHE A 67 -16.86 -5.82 -8.01
CA PHE A 67 -17.36 -5.40 -9.32
C PHE A 67 -18.50 -4.39 -9.22
N ASN A 68 -18.94 -4.03 -8.02
CA ASN A 68 -20.06 -3.13 -7.80
C ASN A 68 -19.57 -1.72 -7.44
N PRO A 69 -19.79 -0.70 -8.30
CA PRO A 69 -19.39 0.67 -8.00
C PRO A 69 -20.10 1.27 -6.79
N ALA A 70 -21.33 0.82 -6.47
CA ALA A 70 -22.03 1.27 -5.26
C ALA A 70 -21.36 0.79 -3.96
N LEU A 71 -20.53 -0.26 -4.05
CA LEU A 71 -19.74 -0.80 -2.94
C LEU A 71 -18.26 -0.39 -3.01
N ALA A 72 -17.94 0.62 -3.82
CA ALA A 72 -16.56 1.07 -4.06
C ALA A 72 -15.65 -0.07 -4.56
N GLY A 73 -16.14 -0.87 -5.51
CA GLY A 73 -15.39 -1.95 -6.12
C GLY A 73 -14.23 -1.44 -6.99
N GLY A 74 -13.47 -2.35 -7.53
CA GLY A 74 -12.30 -2.09 -8.37
C GLY A 74 -11.01 -2.64 -7.78
N ALA A 75 -10.02 -2.81 -8.64
CA ALA A 75 -8.70 -3.30 -8.27
C ALA A 75 -7.93 -2.32 -7.37
N LEU A 76 -8.08 -1.01 -7.58
CA LEU A 76 -7.31 0.02 -6.88
C LEU A 76 -7.56 0.03 -5.38
N LEU A 77 -8.84 0.08 -4.95
CA LEU A 77 -9.17 0.19 -3.53
C LEU A 77 -9.01 -1.14 -2.77
N ASP A 78 -9.10 -2.28 -3.44
CA ASP A 78 -8.97 -3.59 -2.80
C ASP A 78 -7.55 -4.15 -2.82
N LEU A 79 -6.91 -4.15 -3.97
CA LEU A 79 -5.58 -4.73 -4.19
C LEU A 79 -4.50 -3.66 -4.38
N GLY A 80 -4.80 -2.60 -5.15
CA GLY A 80 -3.85 -1.54 -5.50
C GLY A 80 -3.42 -0.68 -4.32
N ILE A 81 -4.24 -0.60 -3.28
CA ILE A 81 -3.91 0.09 -2.04
C ILE A 81 -2.60 -0.43 -1.42
N TYR A 82 -2.29 -1.72 -1.53
CA TYR A 82 -1.07 -2.32 -0.98
C TYR A 82 0.21 -1.83 -1.67
N PRO A 83 0.37 -1.95 -3.01
CA PRO A 83 1.55 -1.42 -3.68
C PRO A 83 1.65 0.11 -3.60
N ILE A 84 0.54 0.86 -3.60
CA ILE A 84 0.54 2.31 -3.45
C ILE A 84 0.98 2.71 -2.03
N SER A 85 0.46 2.06 -0.99
CA SER A 85 0.90 2.28 0.39
C SER A 85 2.36 1.93 0.60
N PHE A 86 2.86 0.86 -0.06
CA PHE A 86 4.27 0.49 -0.02
C PHE A 86 5.16 1.55 -0.69
N ALA A 87 4.77 2.06 -1.85
CA ALA A 87 5.48 3.15 -2.52
C ALA A 87 5.48 4.44 -1.68
N SER A 88 4.35 4.79 -1.05
CA SER A 88 4.24 5.92 -0.11
C SER A 88 5.18 5.76 1.08
N PHE A 89 5.28 4.55 1.64
CA PHE A 89 6.20 4.25 2.74
C PHE A 89 7.66 4.48 2.38
N VAL A 90 8.06 4.12 1.15
CA VAL A 90 9.45 4.18 0.72
C VAL A 90 9.83 5.56 0.17
N LEU A 91 8.96 6.19 -0.62
CA LEU A 91 9.27 7.41 -1.38
C LEU A 91 8.51 8.65 -0.89
N GLY A 92 7.52 8.47 0.00
CA GLY A 92 6.62 9.55 0.38
C GLY A 92 5.53 9.83 -0.67
N ALA A 93 4.93 11.02 -0.60
CA ALA A 93 3.92 11.45 -1.54
C ALA A 93 4.52 11.69 -2.94
N PRO A 94 3.87 11.22 -4.02
CA PRO A 94 4.38 11.42 -5.37
C PRO A 94 4.16 12.87 -5.86
N ASP A 95 5.15 13.40 -6.58
CA ASP A 95 5.02 14.66 -7.32
C ASP A 95 4.26 14.47 -8.64
N THR A 96 4.33 13.26 -9.21
CA THR A 96 3.70 12.91 -10.48
C THR A 96 3.05 11.53 -10.41
N VAL A 97 1.86 11.44 -10.95
CA VAL A 97 1.08 10.20 -11.07
C VAL A 97 0.73 9.99 -12.54
N VAL A 98 1.08 8.84 -13.10
CA VAL A 98 0.70 8.42 -14.45
C VAL A 98 0.08 7.03 -14.36
N ALA A 99 -1.14 6.88 -14.87
CA ALA A 99 -1.87 5.63 -14.81
C ALA A 99 -2.52 5.28 -16.15
N THR A 100 -2.51 4.00 -16.48
CA THR A 100 -3.27 3.41 -17.59
C THR A 100 -3.95 2.14 -17.08
N GLY A 101 -5.12 1.82 -17.62
CA GLY A 101 -5.84 0.63 -17.18
C GLY A 101 -7.03 0.29 -18.01
N SER A 102 -7.74 -0.76 -17.61
CA SER A 102 -9.01 -1.18 -18.19
C SER A 102 -10.12 -1.12 -17.15
N ILE A 103 -11.32 -0.84 -17.62
CA ILE A 103 -12.52 -0.70 -16.80
C ILE A 103 -13.43 -1.90 -17.09
N THR A 104 -14.10 -2.39 -16.05
CA THR A 104 -15.12 -3.46 -16.19
C THR A 104 -16.40 -2.92 -16.82
N ASP A 105 -17.28 -3.80 -17.27
CA ASP A 105 -18.62 -3.42 -17.79
C ASP A 105 -19.47 -2.70 -16.73
N THR A 106 -19.17 -2.88 -15.44
CA THR A 106 -19.85 -2.21 -14.33
C THR A 106 -19.29 -0.82 -14.01
N GLY A 107 -18.16 -0.43 -14.62
CA GLY A 107 -17.57 0.90 -14.46
C GLY A 107 -16.50 1.03 -13.37
N VAL A 108 -16.07 -0.08 -12.75
CA VAL A 108 -14.94 -0.08 -11.82
C VAL A 108 -13.64 -0.47 -12.55
N ASP A 109 -12.50 -0.09 -12.01
CA ASP A 109 -11.20 -0.47 -12.56
C ASP A 109 -10.93 -1.98 -12.42
N ALA A 110 -10.65 -2.62 -13.55
CA ALA A 110 -10.34 -4.05 -13.62
C ALA A 110 -8.84 -4.31 -13.44
N GLN A 111 -8.03 -3.49 -14.07
CA GLN A 111 -6.58 -3.59 -14.07
C GLN A 111 -5.96 -2.21 -14.24
N VAL A 112 -4.90 -1.93 -13.47
CA VAL A 112 -4.19 -0.65 -13.54
C VAL A 112 -2.69 -0.87 -13.48
N SER A 113 -1.97 -0.23 -14.40
CA SER A 113 -0.52 -0.03 -14.34
C SER A 113 -0.24 1.44 -14.09
N LEU A 114 0.65 1.74 -13.16
CA LEU A 114 0.93 3.11 -12.76
C LEU A 114 2.41 3.36 -12.48
N THR A 115 2.82 4.60 -12.72
CA THR A 115 4.11 5.14 -12.32
C THR A 115 3.88 6.32 -11.39
N LEU A 116 4.50 6.27 -10.21
CA LEU A 116 4.55 7.36 -9.25
C LEU A 116 5.99 7.89 -9.25
N ALA A 117 6.19 9.20 -9.38
CA ALA A 117 7.53 9.81 -9.29
C ALA A 117 7.59 10.76 -8.09
N THR A 118 8.71 10.69 -7.35
CA THR A 118 9.04 11.57 -6.23
C THR A 118 10.49 12.01 -6.40
N GLY A 119 10.73 13.28 -6.73
CA GLY A 119 12.05 13.77 -7.12
C GLY A 119 12.63 12.97 -8.29
N SER A 120 13.79 12.33 -8.09
CA SER A 120 14.45 11.46 -9.08
C SER A 120 13.99 9.98 -9.00
N ALA A 121 13.27 9.59 -7.94
CA ALA A 121 12.86 8.21 -7.73
C ALA A 121 11.51 7.91 -8.38
N GLN A 122 11.31 6.65 -8.78
CA GLN A 122 10.07 6.18 -9.41
C GLN A 122 9.59 4.88 -8.79
N ALA A 123 8.27 4.76 -8.61
CA ALA A 123 7.61 3.49 -8.33
C ALA A 123 6.81 3.04 -9.56
N CYS A 124 7.06 1.82 -10.05
CA CYS A 124 6.28 1.18 -11.10
C CYS A 124 5.42 0.08 -10.46
N LEU A 125 4.11 0.26 -10.49
CA LEU A 125 3.17 -0.58 -9.76
C LEU A 125 2.11 -1.15 -10.69
N ASN A 126 1.58 -2.33 -10.33
CA ASN A 126 0.49 -2.96 -11.07
C ASN A 126 -0.52 -3.57 -10.10
N THR A 127 -1.80 -3.48 -10.47
CA THR A 127 -2.89 -4.18 -9.78
C THR A 127 -3.91 -4.70 -10.77
N THR A 128 -4.53 -5.86 -10.50
CA THR A 128 -5.51 -6.47 -11.40
C THR A 128 -6.46 -7.43 -10.68
N LEU A 129 -7.75 -7.40 -11.07
CA LEU A 129 -8.75 -8.40 -10.70
C LEU A 129 -8.80 -9.56 -11.71
N LEU A 130 -8.07 -9.46 -12.83
CA LEU A 130 -8.21 -10.35 -13.99
C LEU A 130 -7.24 -11.53 -13.98
N ALA A 131 -6.13 -11.40 -13.24
CA ALA A 131 -5.07 -12.40 -13.27
C ALA A 131 -4.34 -12.49 -11.92
N ARG A 132 -3.83 -13.66 -11.61
CA ARG A 132 -2.88 -13.82 -10.51
C ARG A 132 -1.51 -13.31 -10.92
N THR A 133 -0.90 -12.51 -10.06
CA THR A 133 0.47 -12.05 -10.23
C THR A 133 1.38 -12.60 -9.12
N PRO A 134 2.71 -12.49 -9.22
CA PRO A 134 3.61 -12.93 -8.15
C PRO A 134 3.40 -12.21 -6.82
N THR A 135 2.79 -11.03 -6.83
CA THR A 135 2.50 -10.19 -5.65
C THR A 135 3.78 -9.91 -4.85
N ARG A 136 4.81 -9.44 -5.55
CA ARG A 136 6.14 -9.14 -5.01
C ARG A 136 6.36 -7.63 -4.87
N ALA A 137 7.37 -7.27 -4.08
CA ALA A 137 7.85 -5.90 -4.03
C ALA A 137 9.37 -5.85 -3.99
N SER A 138 9.97 -4.77 -4.52
CA SER A 138 11.39 -4.50 -4.39
C SER A 138 11.68 -3.00 -4.28
N ILE A 139 12.79 -2.69 -3.61
CA ILE A 139 13.34 -1.35 -3.45
C ILE A 139 14.77 -1.40 -3.95
N SER A 140 15.13 -0.56 -4.92
CA SER A 140 16.48 -0.49 -5.48
C SER A 140 17.09 0.88 -5.29
N GLY A 141 18.33 0.90 -4.88
CA GLY A 141 19.12 2.11 -4.68
C GLY A 141 20.54 1.96 -5.23
N SER A 142 21.34 3.01 -5.09
CA SER A 142 22.69 3.07 -5.65
C SER A 142 23.69 2.09 -5.02
N ALA A 143 23.42 1.56 -3.81
CA ALA A 143 24.28 0.63 -3.07
C ALA A 143 23.76 -0.80 -2.99
N GLY A 144 22.55 -1.06 -3.47
CA GLY A 144 21.95 -2.39 -3.43
C GLY A 144 20.45 -2.40 -3.66
N TYR A 145 19.84 -3.56 -3.49
CA TYR A 145 18.40 -3.71 -3.57
C TYR A 145 17.87 -4.66 -2.50
N LEU A 146 16.60 -4.48 -2.19
CA LEU A 146 15.83 -5.32 -1.27
C LEU A 146 14.61 -5.86 -2.02
N GLU A 147 14.33 -7.16 -1.84
CA GLU A 147 13.20 -7.86 -2.45
C GLU A 147 12.35 -8.53 -1.36
N LEU A 148 11.03 -8.39 -1.47
CA LEU A 148 10.05 -9.15 -0.72
C LEU A 148 9.40 -10.19 -1.64
N SER A 149 9.41 -11.47 -1.20
CA SER A 149 8.66 -12.51 -1.91
C SER A 149 7.16 -12.30 -1.81
N GLY A 150 6.40 -12.92 -2.72
CA GLY A 150 4.94 -12.90 -2.63
C GLY A 150 4.36 -13.79 -1.54
N PRO A 151 3.26 -13.36 -0.90
CA PRO A 151 2.65 -12.04 -1.01
C PRO A 151 3.36 -11.00 -0.12
N PHE A 152 3.88 -9.94 -0.73
CA PHE A 152 4.69 -8.92 -0.02
C PHE A 152 3.93 -8.17 1.08
N TYR A 153 2.61 -8.08 0.95
CA TYR A 153 1.74 -7.39 1.89
C TYR A 153 1.49 -8.15 3.20
N GLY A 154 1.85 -9.43 3.24
CA GLY A 154 1.84 -10.27 4.43
C GLY A 154 3.25 -10.60 4.91
N PRO A 155 3.39 -11.45 5.95
CA PRO A 155 4.70 -11.95 6.35
C PRO A 155 5.41 -12.65 5.18
N ALA A 156 6.50 -12.08 4.72
CA ALA A 156 7.20 -12.49 3.50
C ALA A 156 8.70 -12.62 3.73
N ARG A 157 9.37 -13.42 2.89
CA ARG A 157 10.82 -13.49 2.85
C ARG A 157 11.38 -12.17 2.34
N LEU A 158 12.37 -11.64 3.05
CA LEU A 158 13.11 -10.44 2.71
C LEU A 158 14.51 -10.84 2.27
N SER A 159 14.94 -10.38 1.10
CA SER A 159 16.29 -10.57 0.57
C SER A 159 16.93 -9.22 0.34
N LEU A 160 18.05 -8.97 1.01
CA LEU A 160 18.89 -7.77 0.82
C LEU A 160 20.13 -8.18 0.05
N ASP A 161 20.44 -7.50 -1.04
CA ASP A 161 21.64 -7.70 -1.87
C ASP A 161 22.38 -6.35 -1.98
N THR A 162 23.62 -6.33 -1.51
CA THR A 162 24.48 -5.15 -1.52
C THR A 162 25.91 -5.53 -1.94
N THR A 163 26.79 -4.56 -2.11
CA THR A 163 28.21 -4.81 -2.34
C THR A 163 28.91 -5.58 -1.21
N ALA A 164 28.33 -5.56 0.00
CA ALA A 164 28.84 -6.32 1.15
C ALA A 164 28.39 -7.80 1.14
N GLY A 165 27.48 -8.18 0.24
CA GLY A 165 26.94 -9.53 0.10
C GLY A 165 25.43 -9.58 0.18
N ARG A 166 24.92 -10.83 0.15
CA ARG A 166 23.49 -11.11 0.19
C ARG A 166 23.06 -11.66 1.55
N VAL A 167 21.99 -11.08 2.10
CA VAL A 167 21.33 -11.54 3.33
C VAL A 167 19.90 -11.93 3.00
N VAL A 168 19.46 -13.09 3.48
CA VAL A 168 18.06 -13.54 3.34
C VAL A 168 17.49 -13.78 4.72
N ARG A 169 16.31 -13.23 4.98
CA ARG A 169 15.53 -13.45 6.20
C ARG A 169 14.18 -14.04 5.83
N ASP A 170 13.89 -15.21 6.32
CA ASP A 170 12.57 -15.81 6.24
C ASP A 170 11.62 -15.12 7.22
N PRO A 171 10.30 -15.08 6.93
CA PRO A 171 9.34 -14.56 7.88
C PRO A 171 9.37 -15.39 9.16
N ASP A 172 8.97 -14.77 10.26
CA ASP A 172 8.75 -15.45 11.54
C ASP A 172 7.74 -16.60 11.36
N PRO A 173 7.60 -17.50 12.36
CA PRO A 173 6.62 -18.59 12.30
C PRO A 173 5.17 -18.12 12.09
N ILE A 174 4.89 -16.83 12.31
CA ILE A 174 3.61 -16.20 11.99
C ILE A 174 3.57 -15.94 10.47
N THR A 175 2.66 -16.62 9.77
CA THR A 175 2.55 -16.55 8.30
C THR A 175 1.12 -16.23 7.86
N GLY A 176 0.97 -15.79 6.61
CA GLY A 176 -0.33 -15.47 6.00
C GLY A 176 -1.13 -14.48 6.85
N HIS A 177 -2.43 -14.66 6.94
CA HIS A 177 -3.32 -13.76 7.68
C HIS A 177 -3.13 -13.76 9.21
N HIS A 178 -2.32 -14.69 9.76
CA HIS A 178 -1.94 -14.59 11.17
C HIS A 178 -1.10 -13.32 11.45
N GLY A 179 -0.47 -12.73 10.43
CA GLY A 179 0.20 -11.44 10.52
C GLY A 179 -0.68 -10.26 10.94
N LEU A 180 -2.02 -10.38 10.82
CA LEU A 180 -2.96 -9.37 11.34
C LEU A 180 -2.85 -9.17 12.87
N CYS A 181 -2.27 -10.13 13.60
CA CYS A 181 -2.04 -9.98 15.03
C CYS A 181 -1.12 -8.81 15.38
N PHE A 182 -0.20 -8.43 14.51
CA PHE A 182 0.71 -7.30 14.74
C PHE A 182 -0.02 -5.97 14.72
N GLU A 183 -0.96 -5.80 13.81
CA GLU A 183 -1.84 -4.62 13.75
C GLU A 183 -2.70 -4.51 15.01
N ALA A 184 -3.33 -5.62 15.42
CA ALA A 184 -4.15 -5.67 16.62
C ALA A 184 -3.33 -5.38 17.90
N ALA A 185 -2.11 -5.93 17.99
CA ALA A 185 -1.20 -5.67 19.11
C ALA A 185 -0.75 -4.20 19.14
N HIS A 186 -0.44 -3.61 17.98
CA HIS A 186 -0.08 -2.21 17.88
C HIS A 186 -1.24 -1.29 18.31
N LEU A 187 -2.47 -1.57 17.85
CA LEU A 187 -3.65 -0.84 18.29
C LEU A 187 -3.85 -0.93 19.83
N ALA A 188 -3.70 -2.12 20.39
CA ALA A 188 -3.80 -2.30 21.85
C ALA A 188 -2.75 -1.49 22.60
N GLN A 189 -1.51 -1.41 22.08
CA GLN A 189 -0.46 -0.58 22.67
C GLN A 189 -0.80 0.91 22.58
N LEU A 190 -1.30 1.40 21.43
CA LEU A 190 -1.73 2.79 21.28
C LEU A 190 -2.83 3.17 22.28
N VAL A 191 -3.79 2.26 22.52
CA VAL A 191 -4.83 2.45 23.55
C VAL A 191 -4.21 2.55 24.95
N ALA A 192 -3.27 1.66 25.29
CA ALA A 192 -2.59 1.66 26.59
C ALA A 192 -1.77 2.95 26.81
N ASP A 193 -1.17 3.48 25.75
CA ASP A 193 -0.36 4.70 25.78
C ASP A 193 -1.20 5.99 25.73
N GLY A 194 -2.53 5.89 25.54
CA GLY A 194 -3.41 7.03 25.37
C GLY A 194 -3.14 7.83 24.08
N ALA A 195 -2.57 7.18 23.06
CA ALA A 195 -2.32 7.81 21.77
C ALA A 195 -3.62 8.02 20.98
N THR A 196 -3.63 9.02 20.10
CA THR A 196 -4.79 9.32 19.25
C THR A 196 -4.61 8.90 17.79
N GLU A 197 -3.39 8.58 17.38
CA GLU A 197 -3.06 8.03 16.05
C GLU A 197 -1.76 7.23 16.09
N SER A 198 -1.50 6.42 15.05
CA SER A 198 -0.28 5.62 14.93
C SER A 198 0.86 6.44 14.33
N PRO A 199 2.08 6.42 14.91
CA PRO A 199 3.26 7.00 14.29
C PRO A 199 3.76 6.19 13.08
N LEU A 200 3.39 4.90 12.95
CA LEU A 200 3.81 4.03 11.85
C LEU A 200 3.01 4.29 10.57
N LEU A 201 1.78 4.77 10.71
CA LEU A 201 0.92 5.23 9.62
C LEU A 201 0.07 6.39 10.13
N PRO A 202 0.60 7.63 10.09
CA PRO A 202 -0.15 8.82 10.49
C PRO A 202 -1.39 8.99 9.61
N LEU A 203 -2.49 9.47 10.20
CA LEU A 203 -3.77 9.64 9.50
C LEU A 203 -3.66 10.57 8.27
N ASP A 204 -2.77 11.56 8.32
CA ASP A 204 -2.51 12.42 7.15
C ASP A 204 -1.85 11.67 5.99
N GLU A 205 -1.09 10.60 6.26
CA GLU A 205 -0.56 9.73 5.20
C GLU A 205 -1.68 8.92 4.54
N THR A 206 -2.62 8.39 5.31
CA THR A 206 -3.82 7.73 4.78
C THR A 206 -4.57 8.65 3.80
N VAL A 207 -4.76 9.92 4.17
CA VAL A 207 -5.41 10.91 3.30
C VAL A 207 -4.59 11.13 2.02
N ARG A 208 -3.26 11.24 2.12
CA ARG A 208 -2.37 11.41 0.94
C ARG A 208 -2.38 10.20 0.01
N ILE A 209 -2.39 8.98 0.57
CA ILE A 209 -2.49 7.74 -0.23
C ILE A 209 -3.81 7.71 -1.00
N LEU A 210 -4.91 8.06 -0.36
CA LEU A 210 -6.21 8.14 -1.04
C LEU A 210 -6.26 9.27 -2.08
N ALA A 211 -5.61 10.40 -1.84
CA ALA A 211 -5.48 11.47 -2.85
C ALA A 211 -4.70 10.99 -4.10
N THR A 212 -3.69 10.16 -3.91
CA THR A 212 -2.98 9.50 -5.03
C THR A 212 -3.93 8.57 -5.80
N ILE A 213 -4.75 7.79 -5.10
CA ILE A 213 -5.75 6.91 -5.72
C ILE A 213 -6.83 7.73 -6.45
N ASP A 214 -7.28 8.84 -5.89
CA ASP A 214 -8.24 9.75 -6.53
C ASP A 214 -7.69 10.29 -7.85
N GLU A 215 -6.41 10.67 -7.90
CA GLU A 215 -5.76 11.10 -9.14
C GLU A 215 -5.67 9.97 -10.18
N ILE A 216 -5.34 8.74 -9.75
CA ILE A 216 -5.34 7.56 -10.63
C ILE A 216 -6.75 7.34 -11.20
N ARG A 217 -7.78 7.35 -10.36
CA ARG A 217 -9.17 7.18 -10.75
C ARG A 217 -9.62 8.27 -11.75
N ARG A 218 -9.21 9.51 -11.50
CA ARG A 218 -9.48 10.64 -12.40
C ARG A 218 -8.90 10.40 -13.81
N GLN A 219 -7.67 9.89 -13.91
CA GLN A 219 -7.03 9.55 -15.19
C GLN A 219 -7.74 8.40 -15.91
N LEU A 220 -8.28 7.44 -15.17
CA LEU A 220 -9.01 6.29 -15.71
C LEU A 220 -10.49 6.58 -15.99
N GLY A 221 -11.03 7.68 -15.46
CA GLY A 221 -12.46 8.00 -15.58
C GLY A 221 -13.34 7.17 -14.64
N VAL A 222 -12.81 6.63 -13.53
CA VAL A 222 -13.57 5.88 -12.52
C VAL A 222 -14.20 6.84 -11.52
N VAL A 223 -15.53 6.79 -11.40
CA VAL A 223 -16.32 7.61 -10.46
C VAL A 223 -17.29 6.71 -9.73
N TYR A 224 -17.37 6.86 -8.41
CA TYR A 224 -18.33 6.11 -7.61
C TYR A 224 -19.64 6.88 -7.42
N PRO A 225 -20.78 6.19 -7.25
CA PRO A 225 -22.05 6.84 -7.00
C PRO A 225 -22.02 7.74 -5.76
N GLY A 226 -22.46 8.98 -5.93
CA GLY A 226 -22.52 9.97 -4.84
C GLY A 226 -21.28 10.83 -4.66
N GLU A 227 -20.30 10.72 -5.54
CA GLU A 227 -19.14 11.63 -5.63
C GLU A 227 -19.42 12.84 -6.52
#